data_fc3115f41a2aa98351327226bede7a18
#
_entry.id   fc3115f41a2aa98351327226bede7a18
#
_cell.length_a   1.000
_cell.length_b   1.000
_cell.length_c   1.000
_cell.angle_alpha   90.00
_cell.angle_beta   90.00
_cell.angle_gamma   90.00
#
_symmetry.space_group_name_H-M   'P 1'
#
loop_
_entity.id
_entity.type
_entity.pdbx_description
1 polymer ?
#
loop_
_entity_poly.entity_id
_entity_poly.type
_entity_poly.pdbx_seq_one_letter_code
_entity_poly.pdbx_strand_id
1 'polypeptide(L)'
;MSELRTNKIYPRDGLPVGASGGGIIQIVQKIDATTSASASTFWTNTGLSGLNLSITPTSSSNKILMIVHMQLECGSSTNTGSIIFARNPAGTPTYFGNSGTASGIGAGDNANGVSKFFLTQGYSGLNGQTTSHLGIDSPATTSETTYGVHWGTNAGTIYYNRGGNGFVGASSIILMEISG
;
A
#
# COMPACT_ATOMS: atom_id res chain seq x y z
N MET A 1 32.21 40.73 9.77
CA MET A 1 31.45 39.71 9.01
C MET A 1 30.03 39.73 9.51
N SER A 2 29.04 39.87 8.63
CA SER A 2 27.62 39.81 9.01
C SER A 2 27.17 38.35 8.98
N GLU A 3 26.65 37.85 10.05
CA GLU A 3 26.07 36.52 10.14
C GLU A 3 24.55 36.63 10.04
N LEU A 4 23.93 35.94 9.07
CA LEU A 4 22.46 35.83 8.96
C LEU A 4 22.01 34.62 9.79
N ARG A 5 21.36 34.88 10.91
CA ARG A 5 20.71 33.85 11.72
C ARG A 5 19.21 33.84 11.41
N THR A 6 18.72 32.78 10.81
CA THR A 6 17.28 32.60 10.54
C THR A 6 16.85 31.19 10.90
N ASN A 7 15.69 31.08 11.54
CA ASN A 7 15.07 29.79 11.85
C ASN A 7 14.25 29.25 10.67
N LYS A 8 14.02 30.07 9.65
CA LYS A 8 13.27 29.70 8.45
C LYS A 8 13.77 30.48 7.24
N ILE A 9 14.02 29.79 6.16
CA ILE A 9 14.33 30.36 4.85
C ILE A 9 13.12 30.11 3.95
N TYR A 10 12.47 31.17 3.52
CA TYR A 10 11.45 31.09 2.48
C TYR A 10 12.05 31.50 1.14
N PRO A 11 11.67 30.87 0.02
CA PRO A 11 12.00 31.42 -1.29
C PRO A 11 11.49 32.86 -1.40
N ARG A 12 12.29 33.76 -1.98
CA ARG A 12 11.97 35.20 -2.08
C ARG A 12 10.61 35.45 -2.74
N ASP A 13 10.24 34.63 -3.70
CA ASP A 13 9.04 34.76 -4.51
C ASP A 13 7.88 33.86 -4.02
N GLY A 14 8.01 33.30 -2.82
CA GLY A 14 7.03 32.35 -2.26
C GLY A 14 7.12 30.97 -2.90
N LEU A 15 6.17 30.10 -2.55
CA LEU A 15 5.98 28.86 -3.26
C LEU A 15 5.48 29.15 -4.67
N PRO A 16 5.82 28.36 -5.70
CA PRO A 16 5.27 28.52 -7.04
C PRO A 16 3.75 28.69 -6.99
N VAL A 17 3.22 29.66 -7.74
CA VAL A 17 1.78 29.89 -7.85
C VAL A 17 1.11 28.60 -8.30
N GLY A 18 0.21 28.04 -7.48
CA GLY A 18 -0.41 26.74 -7.72
C GLY A 18 0.15 25.59 -6.87
N ALA A 19 1.25 25.76 -6.17
CA ALA A 19 1.70 24.82 -5.14
C ALA A 19 0.92 25.06 -3.84
N SER A 20 -0.38 24.84 -3.89
CA SER A 20 -1.23 24.83 -2.71
C SER A 20 -1.10 23.48 -2.02
N GLY A 21 -0.33 23.40 -0.95
CA GLY A 21 -0.14 22.19 -0.18
C GLY A 21 0.82 21.20 -0.88
N GLY A 22 1.31 20.24 -0.20
CA GLY A 22 1.99 19.11 -0.84
C GLY A 22 3.46 18.93 -0.49
N GLY A 23 3.95 19.60 0.54
CA GLY A 23 5.24 19.24 1.12
C GLY A 23 5.15 17.87 1.79
N ILE A 24 6.17 17.02 1.56
CA ILE A 24 6.34 15.80 2.36
C ILE A 24 6.79 16.22 3.75
N ILE A 25 6.03 15.83 4.78
CA ILE A 25 6.28 16.21 6.17
C ILE A 25 7.13 15.15 6.86
N GLN A 26 6.80 13.88 6.65
CA GLN A 26 7.54 12.75 7.19
C GLN A 26 7.43 11.54 6.27
N ILE A 27 8.41 10.65 6.39
CA ILE A 27 8.46 9.37 5.67
C ILE A 27 8.80 8.30 6.66
N VAL A 28 8.04 7.20 6.64
CA VAL A 28 8.38 5.96 7.32
C VAL A 28 8.37 4.81 6.32
N GLN A 29 9.24 3.83 6.54
CA GLN A 29 9.34 2.67 5.65
C GLN A 29 9.61 1.39 6.43
N LYS A 30 9.21 0.28 5.83
CA LYS A 30 9.51 -1.07 6.29
C LYS A 30 9.83 -1.96 5.11
N ILE A 31 10.82 -2.83 5.28
CA ILE A 31 11.14 -3.91 4.37
C ILE A 31 10.84 -5.21 5.12
N ASP A 32 10.17 -6.13 4.46
CA ASP A 32 9.88 -7.46 5.00
C ASP A 32 10.34 -8.55 4.04
N ALA A 33 11.14 -9.47 4.56
CA ALA A 33 11.65 -10.63 3.83
C ALA A 33 11.07 -11.96 4.37
N THR A 34 10.08 -11.89 5.26
CA THR A 34 9.40 -13.11 5.73
C THR A 34 8.50 -13.67 4.64
N THR A 35 8.49 -14.99 4.50
CA THR A 35 7.60 -15.65 3.55
C THR A 35 6.28 -15.99 4.21
N SER A 36 5.20 -15.88 3.47
CA SER A 36 3.90 -16.38 3.90
C SER A 36 3.07 -16.87 2.72
N ALA A 37 2.02 -17.61 3.01
CA ALA A 37 1.08 -18.11 2.02
C ALA A 37 -0.35 -17.83 2.47
N SER A 38 -1.22 -17.56 1.52
CA SER A 38 -2.66 -17.43 1.76
C SER A 38 -3.43 -18.20 0.71
N ALA A 39 -4.45 -18.92 1.17
CA ALA A 39 -5.46 -19.56 0.32
C ALA A 39 -6.80 -18.81 0.39
N SER A 40 -6.81 -17.59 0.94
CA SER A 40 -8.01 -16.78 1.05
C SER A 40 -8.55 -16.43 -0.34
N THR A 41 -9.86 -16.58 -0.50
CA THR A 41 -10.53 -16.13 -1.71
C THR A 41 -10.58 -14.60 -1.79
N PHE A 42 -10.85 -14.04 -2.95
CA PHE A 42 -11.03 -12.58 -3.12
C PHE A 42 -12.06 -11.95 -2.19
N TRP A 43 -13.01 -12.76 -1.70
CA TRP A 43 -14.11 -12.33 -0.84
C TRP A 43 -13.71 -12.14 0.62
N THR A 44 -12.69 -12.87 1.06
CA THR A 44 -12.17 -12.83 2.44
C THR A 44 -10.70 -12.47 2.40
N ASN A 45 -10.41 -11.20 2.13
CA ASN A 45 -9.03 -10.73 2.15
C ASN A 45 -8.46 -10.84 3.56
N THR A 46 -7.27 -11.39 3.67
CA THR A 46 -6.54 -11.49 4.92
C THR A 46 -5.50 -10.38 4.98
N GLY A 47 -5.35 -9.77 6.14
CA GLY A 47 -4.29 -8.79 6.38
C GLY A 47 -2.91 -9.45 6.29
N LEU A 48 -1.99 -8.81 5.60
CA LEU A 48 -0.60 -9.23 5.48
C LEU A 48 0.23 -8.51 6.54
N SER A 49 0.40 -9.15 7.71
CA SER A 49 1.06 -8.54 8.87
C SER A 49 2.52 -8.12 8.61
N GLY A 50 3.20 -8.78 7.68
CA GLY A 50 4.57 -8.42 7.28
C GLY A 50 4.68 -6.99 6.75
N LEU A 51 3.65 -6.47 6.11
CA LEU A 51 3.61 -5.10 5.57
C LEU A 51 2.76 -4.12 6.41
N ASN A 52 2.50 -4.42 7.68
CA ASN A 52 1.90 -3.42 8.56
C ASN A 52 2.94 -2.39 9.00
N LEU A 53 2.60 -1.11 8.85
CA LEU A 53 3.44 0.03 9.20
C LEU A 53 2.57 1.15 9.77
N SER A 54 3.04 1.78 10.85
CA SER A 54 2.32 2.89 11.50
C SER A 54 2.96 4.23 11.20
N ILE A 55 2.13 5.27 11.16
CA ILE A 55 2.52 6.67 11.07
C ILE A 55 1.60 7.50 11.97
N THR A 56 2.14 8.56 12.57
CA THR A 56 1.36 9.51 13.37
C THR A 56 1.26 10.83 12.60
N PRO A 57 0.11 11.14 11.98
CA PRO A 57 -0.03 12.37 11.24
C PRO A 57 0.10 13.61 12.13
N THR A 58 0.76 14.65 11.64
CA THR A 58 0.97 15.92 12.37
C THR A 58 -0.23 16.84 12.31
N SER A 59 -1.14 16.63 11.35
CA SER A 59 -2.40 17.34 11.20
C SER A 59 -3.50 16.41 10.68
N SER A 60 -4.72 16.63 11.14
CA SER A 60 -5.89 15.88 10.66
C SER A 60 -6.30 16.25 9.21
N SER A 61 -5.79 17.34 8.67
CA SER A 61 -6.00 17.70 7.26
C SER A 61 -5.02 17.01 6.31
N ASN A 62 -3.91 16.47 6.85
CA ASN A 62 -2.86 15.86 6.04
C ASN A 62 -3.32 14.53 5.44
N LYS A 63 -2.69 14.18 4.33
CA LYS A 63 -2.93 12.93 3.61
C LYS A 63 -1.76 11.99 3.78
N ILE A 64 -2.00 10.70 3.66
CA ILE A 64 -0.97 9.68 3.67
C ILE A 64 -0.90 9.04 2.28
N LEU A 65 0.23 9.22 1.60
CA LEU A 65 0.59 8.46 0.42
C LEU A 65 1.23 7.15 0.86
N MET A 66 0.62 6.03 0.48
CA MET A 66 1.15 4.70 0.67
C MET A 66 1.69 4.17 -0.65
N ILE A 67 2.92 3.69 -0.63
CA ILE A 67 3.56 3.00 -1.76
C ILE A 67 3.94 1.61 -1.27
N VAL A 68 3.55 0.60 -2.04
CA VAL A 68 3.87 -0.80 -1.73
C VAL A 68 4.56 -1.42 -2.92
N HIS A 69 5.69 -2.06 -2.67
CA HIS A 69 6.38 -2.93 -3.60
C HIS A 69 6.32 -4.35 -3.05
N MET A 70 5.71 -5.25 -3.81
CA MET A 70 5.47 -6.62 -3.34
C MET A 70 6.05 -7.64 -4.32
N GLN A 71 6.62 -8.69 -3.75
CA GLN A 71 6.93 -9.91 -4.48
C GLN A 71 5.89 -10.98 -4.13
N LEU A 72 5.21 -11.46 -5.16
CA LEU A 72 4.13 -12.42 -5.05
C LEU A 72 4.30 -13.55 -6.05
N GLU A 73 3.85 -14.73 -5.69
CA GLU A 73 3.81 -15.90 -6.55
C GLU A 73 2.42 -16.54 -6.45
N CYS A 74 1.79 -16.81 -7.58
CA CYS A 74 0.57 -17.61 -7.61
C CYS A 74 0.94 -19.09 -7.76
N GLY A 75 0.32 -19.94 -6.97
CA GLY A 75 0.60 -21.38 -6.95
C GLY A 75 0.16 -22.14 -8.21
N SER A 76 -0.51 -21.48 -9.14
CA SER A 76 -0.97 -22.04 -10.42
C SER A 76 -1.10 -20.95 -11.47
N SER A 77 -0.91 -21.30 -12.74
CA SER A 77 -1.07 -20.38 -13.89
C SER A 77 -2.50 -19.86 -14.09
N THR A 78 -3.48 -20.52 -13.49
CA THR A 78 -4.90 -20.10 -13.59
C THR A 78 -5.33 -19.21 -12.44
N ASN A 79 -4.46 -19.03 -11.43
CA ASN A 79 -4.79 -18.23 -10.26
C ASN A 79 -4.44 -16.76 -10.49
N THR A 80 -5.30 -15.90 -9.98
CA THR A 80 -5.08 -14.45 -9.98
C THR A 80 -5.01 -13.98 -8.53
N GLY A 81 -3.93 -13.30 -8.16
CA GLY A 81 -3.81 -12.63 -6.88
C GLY A 81 -4.45 -11.24 -6.92
N SER A 82 -4.90 -10.77 -5.79
CA SER A 82 -5.35 -9.39 -5.61
C SER A 82 -4.84 -8.81 -4.30
N ILE A 83 -4.65 -7.50 -4.28
CA ILE A 83 -4.34 -6.74 -3.08
C ILE A 83 -5.27 -5.54 -2.98
N ILE A 84 -5.49 -5.08 -1.76
CA ILE A 84 -6.20 -3.84 -1.46
C ILE A 84 -5.53 -3.16 -0.28
N PHE A 85 -5.43 -1.84 -0.32
CA PHE A 85 -4.87 -1.08 0.78
C PHE A 85 -5.86 -0.91 1.91
N ALA A 86 -5.37 -1.03 3.13
CA ALA A 86 -6.17 -0.95 4.33
C ALA A 86 -5.53 -0.04 5.38
N ARG A 87 -6.33 0.86 5.94
CA ARG A 87 -6.08 1.47 7.24
C ARG A 87 -6.67 0.56 8.30
N ASN A 88 -5.96 0.35 9.41
CA ASN A 88 -6.29 -0.59 10.50
C ASN A 88 -6.46 -2.05 10.00
N PRO A 89 -5.45 -2.60 9.32
CA PRO A 89 -5.58 -3.90 8.64
C PRO A 89 -5.83 -5.08 9.58
N ALA A 90 -5.48 -4.97 10.86
CA ALA A 90 -5.66 -6.03 11.85
C ALA A 90 -7.00 -5.96 12.61
N GLY A 91 -7.76 -4.88 12.45
CA GLY A 91 -9.03 -4.64 13.13
C GLY A 91 -10.20 -4.55 12.16
N THR A 92 -10.97 -3.46 12.26
CA THR A 92 -11.99 -3.13 11.26
C THR A 92 -11.30 -2.29 10.17
N PRO A 93 -11.00 -2.86 8.99
CA PRO A 93 -10.24 -2.17 7.99
C PRO A 93 -11.09 -1.10 7.29
N THR A 94 -10.47 0.03 7.00
CA THR A 94 -10.97 1.01 6.04
C THR A 94 -10.13 0.88 4.78
N TYR A 95 -10.74 0.49 3.67
CA TYR A 95 -10.05 0.32 2.40
C TYR A 95 -9.96 1.63 1.63
N PHE A 96 -8.85 1.82 0.90
CA PHE A 96 -8.58 3.03 0.12
C PHE A 96 -7.68 2.75 -1.08
N GLY A 97 -7.46 3.75 -1.90
CA GLY A 97 -6.43 3.80 -2.95
C GLY A 97 -6.98 3.83 -4.36
N ASN A 98 -7.85 2.95 -4.75
CA ASN A 98 -8.41 2.95 -6.10
C ASN A 98 -9.93 3.11 -6.03
N SER A 99 -10.42 4.27 -6.45
CA SER A 99 -11.86 4.52 -6.57
C SER A 99 -12.31 4.15 -7.99
N GLY A 100 -13.00 3.04 -8.12
CA GLY A 100 -13.57 2.65 -9.40
C GLY A 100 -14.54 1.51 -9.20
N THR A 101 -15.71 1.60 -9.81
CA THR A 101 -16.57 0.45 -10.07
C THR A 101 -15.96 -0.29 -11.26
N ALA A 102 -15.19 -1.33 -11.01
CA ALA A 102 -14.82 -2.26 -12.07
C ALA A 102 -16.10 -2.96 -12.54
N SER A 103 -16.70 -2.44 -13.61
CA SER A 103 -17.78 -3.12 -14.30
C SER A 103 -17.16 -4.31 -15.06
N GLY A 104 -17.51 -5.53 -14.66
CA GLY A 104 -17.15 -6.73 -15.41
C GLY A 104 -16.40 -7.81 -14.65
N ILE A 105 -15.90 -7.52 -13.47
CA ILE A 105 -15.36 -8.51 -12.55
C ILE A 105 -16.29 -8.49 -11.35
N GLY A 106 -16.89 -9.62 -11.01
CA GLY A 106 -18.05 -9.79 -10.15
C GLY A 106 -18.22 -8.77 -9.01
N ALA A 107 -19.47 -8.49 -8.67
CA ALA A 107 -19.89 -7.49 -7.68
C ALA A 107 -19.24 -7.64 -6.27
N GLY A 108 -18.41 -8.64 -6.05
CA GLY A 108 -17.67 -8.89 -4.83
C GLY A 108 -16.22 -8.41 -4.84
N ASP A 109 -15.76 -7.85 -5.96
CA ASP A 109 -14.36 -7.41 -6.06
C ASP A 109 -14.11 -6.05 -5.41
N ASN A 110 -15.17 -5.38 -4.99
CA ASN A 110 -15.12 -4.09 -4.32
C ASN A 110 -15.39 -4.25 -2.83
N ALA A 111 -14.39 -4.03 -2.01
CA ALA A 111 -14.60 -3.83 -0.58
C ALA A 111 -14.94 -2.35 -0.35
N ASN A 112 -16.18 -2.06 0.06
CA ASN A 112 -16.64 -0.69 0.35
C ASN A 112 -16.45 0.33 -0.79
N GLY A 113 -16.63 -0.09 -2.05
CA GLY A 113 -16.48 0.79 -3.21
C GLY A 113 -15.04 1.07 -3.64
N VAL A 114 -14.07 0.39 -3.07
CA VAL A 114 -12.65 0.49 -3.44
C VAL A 114 -12.26 -0.73 -4.27
N SER A 115 -11.78 -0.51 -5.47
CA SER A 115 -11.32 -1.59 -6.35
C SER A 115 -10.01 -2.18 -5.86
N LYS A 116 -9.88 -3.49 -6.00
CA LYS A 116 -8.64 -4.22 -5.74
C LYS A 116 -7.65 -4.02 -6.88
N PHE A 117 -6.38 -4.03 -6.55
CA PHE A 117 -5.33 -4.15 -7.56
C PHE A 117 -5.17 -5.63 -7.91
N PHE A 118 -5.38 -5.97 -9.18
CA PHE A 118 -5.17 -7.32 -9.67
C PHE A 118 -3.72 -7.51 -10.08
N LEU A 119 -3.19 -8.63 -9.64
CA LEU A 119 -1.90 -9.13 -10.09
C LEU A 119 -2.17 -10.03 -11.30
N THR A 120 -1.39 -9.89 -12.32
CA THR A 120 -1.50 -10.74 -13.51
C THR A 120 -1.35 -12.21 -13.16
N GLN A 121 -1.98 -13.06 -13.97
CA GLN A 121 -1.95 -14.52 -13.81
C GLN A 121 -0.55 -15.05 -13.55
N GLY A 122 -0.41 -15.92 -12.56
CA GLY A 122 0.81 -16.64 -12.34
C GLY A 122 1.13 -17.56 -13.52
N TYR A 123 2.34 -17.50 -14.03
CA TYR A 123 2.85 -18.56 -14.90
C TYR A 123 2.97 -19.84 -14.09
N SER A 124 2.57 -20.98 -14.66
CA SER A 124 2.72 -22.27 -14.02
C SER A 124 4.21 -22.52 -13.74
N GLY A 125 4.54 -22.70 -12.49
CA GLY A 125 5.89 -23.07 -12.04
C GLY A 125 6.81 -21.88 -11.87
N LEU A 126 6.87 -21.36 -10.65
CA LEU A 126 8.09 -20.84 -10.05
C LEU A 126 8.53 -19.42 -10.43
N ASN A 127 7.68 -18.59 -10.98
CA ASN A 127 8.02 -17.19 -11.27
C ASN A 127 7.32 -16.23 -10.31
N GLY A 128 8.02 -15.84 -9.25
CA GLY A 128 7.61 -14.71 -8.44
C GLY A 128 7.53 -13.45 -9.29
N GLN A 129 6.46 -12.70 -9.14
CA GLN A 129 6.27 -11.41 -9.79
C GLN A 129 6.42 -10.29 -8.78
N THR A 130 7.04 -9.21 -9.20
CA THR A 130 7.08 -7.98 -8.43
C THR A 130 6.03 -7.02 -8.97
N THR A 131 5.32 -6.36 -8.06
CA THR A 131 4.33 -5.35 -8.39
C THR A 131 4.48 -4.15 -7.47
N SER A 132 4.20 -2.98 -7.98
CA SER A 132 4.21 -1.74 -7.20
C SER A 132 2.89 -1.02 -7.38
N HIS A 133 2.31 -0.62 -6.28
CA HIS A 133 1.05 0.13 -6.25
C HIS A 133 1.16 1.29 -5.29
N LEU A 134 0.38 2.32 -5.54
CA LEU A 134 0.27 3.49 -4.69
C LEU A 134 -1.19 3.87 -4.45
N GLY A 135 -1.43 4.50 -3.32
CA GLY A 135 -2.76 5.04 -2.97
C GLY A 135 -2.64 6.16 -1.96
N ILE A 136 -3.63 7.02 -1.92
CA ILE A 136 -3.69 8.14 -0.99
C ILE A 136 -4.90 7.95 -0.08
N ASP A 137 -4.67 8.09 1.23
CA ASP A 137 -5.71 8.12 2.26
C ASP A 137 -5.79 9.50 2.92
N SER A 138 -6.96 9.83 3.44
CA SER A 138 -7.22 11.00 4.29
C SER A 138 -7.70 10.50 5.65
N PRO A 139 -6.79 10.23 6.61
CA PRO A 139 -7.15 9.57 7.85
C PRO A 139 -7.96 10.47 8.81
N ALA A 140 -7.91 11.77 8.61
CA ALA A 140 -8.60 12.78 9.41
C ALA A 140 -8.31 12.67 10.92
N THR A 141 -7.07 12.31 11.29
CA THR A 141 -6.64 12.11 12.67
C THR A 141 -5.18 12.49 12.87
N THR A 142 -4.81 12.79 14.10
CA THR A 142 -3.43 12.96 14.56
C THR A 142 -2.97 11.80 15.47
N SER A 143 -3.80 10.77 15.62
CA SER A 143 -3.42 9.55 16.35
C SER A 143 -2.60 8.63 15.48
N GLU A 144 -1.76 7.81 16.11
CA GLU A 144 -1.05 6.75 15.39
C GLU A 144 -2.04 5.89 14.60
N THR A 145 -1.72 5.69 13.33
CA THR A 145 -2.57 4.96 12.39
C THR A 145 -1.74 3.92 11.66
N THR A 146 -2.18 2.67 11.71
CA THR A 146 -1.52 1.55 11.03
C THR A 146 -2.11 1.38 9.63
N TYR A 147 -1.23 1.22 8.67
CA TYR A 147 -1.54 0.91 7.28
C TYR A 147 -0.97 -0.45 6.90
N GLY A 148 -1.59 -1.08 5.93
CA GLY A 148 -1.14 -2.37 5.43
C GLY A 148 -1.90 -2.80 4.19
N VAL A 149 -1.66 -4.04 3.81
CA VAL A 149 -2.24 -4.67 2.63
C VAL A 149 -3.11 -5.85 3.06
N HIS A 150 -4.31 -5.93 2.53
CA HIS A 150 -5.08 -7.16 2.47
C HIS A 150 -4.86 -7.81 1.12
N TRP A 151 -4.75 -9.12 1.10
CA TRP A 151 -4.48 -9.89 -0.10
C TRP A 151 -5.35 -11.13 -0.20
N GLY A 152 -5.51 -11.64 -1.40
CA GLY A 152 -6.30 -12.83 -1.66
C GLY A 152 -6.07 -13.35 -3.07
N THR A 153 -6.66 -14.51 -3.36
CA THR A 153 -6.61 -15.16 -4.67
C THR A 153 -7.99 -15.66 -5.08
N ASN A 154 -8.24 -15.74 -6.38
CA ASN A 154 -9.48 -16.31 -6.91
C ASN A 154 -9.61 -17.82 -6.67
N ALA A 155 -8.48 -18.52 -6.62
CA ALA A 155 -8.39 -19.96 -6.38
C ALA A 155 -6.99 -20.33 -5.93
N GLY A 156 -6.85 -21.48 -5.24
CA GLY A 156 -5.57 -22.03 -4.83
C GLY A 156 -4.83 -21.16 -3.82
N THR A 157 -3.53 -21.04 -3.98
CA THR A 157 -2.64 -20.37 -3.02
C THR A 157 -1.87 -19.26 -3.69
N ILE A 158 -1.76 -18.12 -3.01
CA ILE A 158 -0.81 -17.05 -3.31
C ILE A 158 0.28 -17.01 -2.24
N TYR A 159 1.49 -16.79 -2.64
CA TYR A 159 2.66 -16.73 -1.76
C TYR A 159 3.25 -15.32 -1.79
N TYR A 160 3.66 -14.87 -0.62
CA TYR A 160 4.31 -13.60 -0.38
C TYR A 160 5.80 -13.81 -0.15
N ASN A 161 6.64 -12.95 -0.75
CA ASN A 161 8.11 -13.00 -0.69
C ASN A 161 8.71 -14.35 -1.10
N ARG A 162 7.97 -15.13 -1.90
CA ARG A 162 8.44 -16.37 -2.44
C ARG A 162 8.64 -16.23 -3.94
N GLY A 163 9.83 -16.63 -4.41
CA GLY A 163 10.12 -16.89 -5.82
C GLY A 163 10.27 -18.38 -6.04
N GLY A 164 10.11 -18.80 -7.28
CA GLY A 164 10.27 -20.18 -7.66
C GLY A 164 11.58 -20.80 -7.17
N ASN A 165 11.58 -22.13 -6.97
CA ASN A 165 12.73 -22.88 -6.50
C ASN A 165 13.26 -22.50 -5.10
N GLY A 166 12.40 -21.95 -4.23
CA GLY A 166 12.79 -21.61 -2.85
C GLY A 166 13.55 -20.30 -2.71
N PHE A 167 13.63 -19.49 -3.77
CA PHE A 167 14.16 -18.13 -3.63
C PHE A 167 13.22 -17.28 -2.76
N VAL A 168 13.83 -16.53 -1.85
CA VAL A 168 13.13 -15.58 -0.99
C VAL A 168 13.40 -14.18 -1.53
N GLY A 169 12.33 -13.41 -1.71
CA GLY A 169 12.41 -11.99 -2.03
C GLY A 169 12.11 -11.12 -0.84
N ALA A 170 12.00 -9.83 -1.09
CA ALA A 170 11.59 -8.86 -0.10
C ALA A 170 10.56 -7.91 -0.69
N SER A 171 9.61 -7.54 0.15
CA SER A 171 8.60 -6.52 -0.15
C SER A 171 8.79 -5.32 0.75
N SER A 172 8.27 -4.19 0.37
CA SER A 172 8.39 -2.97 1.15
C SER A 172 7.11 -2.15 1.14
N ILE A 173 6.93 -1.41 2.20
CA ILE A 173 5.89 -0.39 2.34
C ILE A 173 6.54 0.94 2.73
N ILE A 174 6.10 2.02 2.12
CA ILE A 174 6.49 3.39 2.41
C ILE A 174 5.21 4.18 2.68
N LEU A 175 5.20 4.92 3.77
CA LEU A 175 4.17 5.92 4.05
C LEU A 175 4.81 7.30 4.06
N MET A 176 4.17 8.23 3.36
CA MET A 176 4.57 9.63 3.31
C MET A 176 3.40 10.51 3.76
N GLU A 177 3.60 11.30 4.79
CA GLU A 177 2.65 12.33 5.14
C GLU A 177 2.83 13.52 4.23
N ILE A 178 1.74 13.95 3.60
CA ILE A 178 1.68 15.08 2.67
C ILE A 178 0.80 16.15 3.30
N SER A 179 1.26 17.40 3.30
CA SER A 179 0.48 18.55 3.74
C SER A 179 -0.83 18.64 2.96
N GLY A 180 -1.95 18.73 3.68
CA GLY A 180 -3.29 18.95 3.15
C GLY A 180 -3.67 20.42 3.09
#